data_da0ce764cfa601ebe42a679dd749cdc3
#
_entry.id   da0ce764cfa601ebe42a679dd749cdc3
#
_cell.length_a   1.000
_cell.length_b   1.000
_cell.length_c   1.000
_cell.angle_alpha   90.00
_cell.angle_beta   90.00
_cell.angle_gamma   90.00
#
_symmetry.space_group_name_H-M   'P 1'
#
loop_
_entity.id
_entity.type
_entity.pdbx_description
1 polymer ?
#
loop_
_entity_poly.entity_id
_entity_poly.type
_entity_poly.pdbx_seq_one_letter_code
_entity_poly.pdbx_strand_id
1 'polypeptide(L)'
;DSLSDIVGGIWKLFAYASLRRQFPIEPFYVDCEAAPLSKGGSFIGHHIMVPKEGVAVHINAFNFPVWGMLEKVAVNFLAGVPAVVKPATITSYLTEVVVREIIASKILPEGALQLICGSARGIIDHVESQDIVTFTGSADTGKMLKSNKRIVEEAVPFNMEADSLNSSVLGPDVEPGSPEFD
;
A
#
# COMPACT_ATOMS: atom_id res chain seq x y z
N ASP A 1 22.27 0.31 -1.65
CA ASP A 1 20.93 0.50 -1.09
C ASP A 1 19.89 0.89 -2.14
N SER A 2 20.22 1.78 -3.11
CA SER A 2 19.29 2.09 -4.22
C SER A 2 18.93 0.87 -5.09
N LEU A 3 19.89 -0.04 -5.28
CA LEU A 3 19.63 -1.29 -6.01
C LEU A 3 18.64 -2.18 -5.26
N SER A 4 18.79 -2.30 -3.94
CA SER A 4 17.88 -3.08 -3.10
C SER A 4 16.45 -2.54 -3.13
N ASP A 5 16.30 -1.21 -3.12
CA ASP A 5 14.99 -0.54 -3.20
C ASP A 5 14.30 -0.83 -4.55
N ILE A 6 15.00 -0.68 -5.66
CA ILE A 6 14.44 -0.92 -6.99
C ILE A 6 14.15 -2.42 -7.20
N VAL A 7 15.13 -3.28 -6.92
CA VAL A 7 14.98 -4.74 -7.13
C VAL A 7 13.91 -5.32 -6.21
N GLY A 8 13.86 -4.91 -4.95
CA GLY A 8 12.83 -5.33 -4.00
C GLY A 8 11.43 -4.98 -4.49
N GLY A 9 11.23 -3.76 -4.99
CA GLY A 9 9.96 -3.33 -5.58
C GLY A 9 9.57 -4.13 -6.83
N ILE A 10 10.51 -4.39 -7.73
CA ILE A 10 10.28 -5.21 -8.93
C ILE A 10 9.88 -6.65 -8.55
N TRP A 11 10.53 -7.26 -7.56
CA TRP A 11 10.15 -8.58 -7.09
C TRP A 11 8.72 -8.66 -6.55
N LYS A 12 8.22 -7.57 -5.93
CA LYS A 12 6.81 -7.50 -5.52
C LYS A 12 5.87 -7.52 -6.71
N LEU A 13 6.17 -6.78 -7.78
CA LEU A 13 5.39 -6.85 -9.02
C LEU A 13 5.36 -8.26 -9.61
N PHE A 14 6.49 -8.96 -9.67
CA PHE A 14 6.55 -10.34 -10.15
C PHE A 14 5.74 -11.30 -9.26
N ALA A 15 5.80 -11.14 -7.94
CA ALA A 15 5.05 -11.98 -7.01
C ALA A 15 3.53 -11.83 -7.24
N TYR A 16 3.03 -10.60 -7.33
CA TYR A 16 1.61 -10.34 -7.56
C TYR A 16 1.16 -10.68 -8.99
N ALA A 17 2.00 -10.48 -9.99
CA ALA A 17 1.75 -10.95 -11.35
C ALA A 17 1.67 -12.50 -11.40
N SER A 18 2.48 -13.20 -10.60
CA SER A 18 2.40 -14.65 -10.45
C SER A 18 1.11 -15.08 -9.76
N LEU A 19 0.72 -14.37 -8.71
CA LEU A 19 -0.54 -14.61 -7.99
C LEU A 19 -1.74 -14.38 -8.91
N ARG A 20 -1.72 -13.36 -9.78
CA ARG A 20 -2.80 -13.09 -10.74
C ARG A 20 -3.15 -14.30 -11.62
N ARG A 21 -2.17 -15.13 -11.94
CA ARG A 21 -2.39 -16.34 -12.77
C ARG A 21 -3.23 -17.42 -12.07
N GLN A 22 -3.41 -17.32 -10.77
CA GLN A 22 -4.25 -18.24 -9.99
C GLN A 22 -5.73 -17.81 -9.99
N PHE A 23 -6.04 -16.61 -10.45
CA PHE A 23 -7.41 -16.12 -10.55
C PHE A 23 -7.97 -16.28 -11.97
N PRO A 24 -9.27 -16.50 -12.14
CA PRO A 24 -9.91 -16.55 -13.45
C PRO A 24 -9.86 -15.19 -14.16
N ILE A 25 -10.21 -15.18 -15.45
CA ILE A 25 -10.29 -13.94 -16.25
C ILE A 25 -11.57 -13.17 -15.93
N GLU A 26 -12.58 -13.86 -15.45
CA GLU A 26 -13.88 -13.31 -15.10
C GLU A 26 -13.76 -12.19 -14.06
N PRO A 27 -14.69 -11.22 -14.07
CA PRO A 27 -14.64 -10.07 -13.18
C PRO A 27 -14.93 -10.42 -11.71
N PHE A 28 -15.23 -11.67 -11.41
CA PHE A 28 -15.41 -12.15 -10.04
C PHE A 28 -14.80 -13.55 -9.88
N TYR A 29 -14.48 -13.88 -8.66
CA TYR A 29 -13.96 -15.18 -8.27
C TYR A 29 -14.74 -15.73 -7.08
N VAL A 30 -15.28 -16.94 -7.25
CA VAL A 30 -15.94 -17.65 -6.15
C VAL A 30 -14.88 -18.38 -5.35
N ASP A 31 -14.70 -17.97 -4.11
CA ASP A 31 -13.70 -18.53 -3.19
C ASP A 31 -14.33 -19.62 -2.33
N CYS A 32 -13.68 -20.78 -2.28
CA CYS A 32 -14.12 -21.94 -1.52
C CYS A 32 -15.51 -22.49 -1.92
N GLU A 33 -15.91 -23.56 -1.23
CA GLU A 33 -17.24 -24.18 -1.37
C GLU A 33 -18.29 -23.41 -0.54
N ALA A 34 -19.55 -23.54 -0.97
CA ALA A 34 -20.67 -22.98 -0.22
C ALA A 34 -20.80 -23.64 1.17
N ALA A 35 -20.88 -22.83 2.21
CA ALA A 35 -20.99 -23.28 3.59
C ALA A 35 -22.47 -23.23 4.07
N PRO A 36 -23.02 -24.33 4.58
CA PRO A 36 -24.33 -24.30 5.22
C PRO A 36 -24.27 -23.52 6.53
N LEU A 37 -25.06 -22.46 6.65
CA LEU A 37 -25.12 -21.59 7.83
C LEU A 37 -26.32 -21.89 8.73
N SER A 38 -27.19 -22.85 8.35
CA SER A 38 -28.31 -23.33 9.15
C SER A 38 -28.32 -24.84 9.26
N LYS A 39 -28.89 -25.39 10.33
CA LYS A 39 -29.02 -26.85 10.55
C LYS A 39 -29.79 -27.57 9.43
N GLY A 40 -30.71 -26.90 8.77
CA GLY A 40 -31.54 -27.45 7.68
C GLY A 40 -31.01 -27.17 6.28
N GLY A 41 -29.81 -26.54 6.14
CA GLY A 41 -29.24 -26.22 4.84
C GLY A 41 -30.01 -25.16 4.02
N SER A 42 -31.01 -24.50 4.63
CA SER A 42 -31.85 -23.49 3.97
C SER A 42 -31.15 -22.12 3.85
N PHE A 43 -30.04 -21.92 4.56
CA PHE A 43 -29.23 -20.72 4.53
C PHE A 43 -27.78 -21.09 4.21
N ILE A 44 -27.25 -20.53 3.13
CA ILE A 44 -25.93 -20.88 2.59
C ILE A 44 -25.11 -19.61 2.46
N GLY A 45 -23.85 -19.65 2.95
CA GLY A 45 -22.86 -18.61 2.76
C GLY A 45 -21.92 -18.95 1.60
N HIS A 46 -21.55 -17.94 0.82
CA HIS A 46 -20.57 -18.07 -0.26
C HIS A 46 -19.69 -16.82 -0.29
N HIS A 47 -18.37 -17.00 -0.42
CA HIS A 47 -17.47 -15.89 -0.61
C HIS A 47 -17.28 -15.61 -2.10
N ILE A 48 -17.49 -14.38 -2.50
CA ILE A 48 -17.26 -13.92 -3.87
C ILE A 48 -16.30 -12.74 -3.81
N MET A 49 -15.15 -12.90 -4.45
CA MET A 49 -14.19 -11.80 -4.63
C MET A 49 -14.56 -11.03 -5.89
N VAL A 50 -14.65 -9.74 -5.78
CA VAL A 50 -14.92 -8.81 -6.87
C VAL A 50 -13.85 -7.73 -6.90
N PRO A 51 -13.55 -7.10 -8.05
CA PRO A 51 -12.72 -5.90 -8.11
C PRO A 51 -13.26 -4.84 -7.16
N LYS A 52 -12.35 -4.15 -6.48
CA LYS A 52 -12.71 -3.06 -5.59
C LYS A 52 -12.98 -1.79 -6.41
N GLU A 53 -13.96 -1.02 -6.01
CA GLU A 53 -14.21 0.32 -6.53
C GLU A 53 -13.38 1.36 -5.75
N GLY A 54 -13.31 2.60 -6.25
CA GLY A 54 -12.58 3.69 -5.62
C GLY A 54 -11.10 3.75 -6.00
N VAL A 55 -10.33 4.48 -5.20
CA VAL A 55 -8.90 4.76 -5.41
C VAL A 55 -8.10 4.38 -4.17
N ALA A 56 -6.89 3.88 -4.35
CA ALA A 56 -5.97 3.69 -3.24
C ALA A 56 -4.98 4.85 -3.14
N VAL A 57 -5.00 5.54 -2.02
CA VAL A 57 -4.08 6.63 -1.70
C VAL A 57 -2.93 6.06 -0.85
N HIS A 58 -1.71 6.14 -1.39
CA HIS A 58 -0.51 5.65 -0.73
C HIS A 58 0.38 6.80 -0.28
N ILE A 59 0.50 6.99 1.03
CA ILE A 59 1.41 7.96 1.65
C ILE A 59 2.61 7.18 2.16
N ASN A 60 3.77 7.34 1.52
CA ASN A 60 4.95 6.51 1.71
C ASN A 60 6.06 7.21 2.49
N ALA A 61 6.89 6.42 3.17
CA ALA A 61 8.08 6.87 3.86
C ALA A 61 9.24 7.20 2.90
N PHE A 62 10.31 7.76 3.43
CA PHE A 62 11.47 8.23 2.65
C PHE A 62 12.52 7.15 2.38
N ASN A 63 12.61 6.13 3.22
CA ASN A 63 13.73 5.18 3.26
C ASN A 63 13.71 4.14 2.12
N PHE A 64 12.53 3.79 1.59
CA PHE A 64 12.35 2.91 0.43
C PHE A 64 11.32 3.50 -0.55
N PRO A 65 11.69 4.60 -1.25
CA PRO A 65 10.73 5.36 -2.07
C PRO A 65 10.17 4.59 -3.26
N VAL A 66 10.93 3.68 -3.85
CA VAL A 66 10.52 2.85 -4.99
C VAL A 66 9.85 1.57 -4.51
N TRP A 67 10.48 0.82 -3.63
CA TRP A 67 9.90 -0.41 -3.07
C TRP A 67 8.57 -0.15 -2.38
N GLY A 68 8.53 0.82 -1.45
CA GLY A 68 7.33 1.17 -0.71
C GLY A 68 6.16 1.59 -1.61
N MET A 69 6.43 2.18 -2.77
CA MET A 69 5.42 2.42 -3.80
C MET A 69 5.00 1.11 -4.49
N LEU A 70 5.96 0.37 -5.04
CA LEU A 70 5.68 -0.77 -5.92
C LEU A 70 4.98 -1.92 -5.19
N GLU A 71 5.30 -2.18 -3.92
CA GLU A 71 4.64 -3.23 -3.15
C GLU A 71 3.13 -2.96 -2.95
N LYS A 72 2.75 -1.69 -2.74
CA LYS A 72 1.36 -1.29 -2.57
C LYS A 72 0.61 -1.24 -3.90
N VAL A 73 1.24 -0.66 -4.91
CA VAL A 73 0.68 -0.57 -6.26
C VAL A 73 0.46 -1.96 -6.88
N ALA A 74 1.35 -2.92 -6.63
CA ALA A 74 1.18 -4.30 -7.09
C ALA A 74 -0.11 -4.95 -6.56
N VAL A 75 -0.41 -4.74 -5.27
CA VAL A 75 -1.66 -5.23 -4.64
C VAL A 75 -2.87 -4.58 -5.27
N ASN A 76 -2.83 -3.26 -5.43
CA ASN A 76 -3.94 -2.50 -5.98
C ASN A 76 -4.32 -2.95 -7.38
N PHE A 77 -3.33 -3.07 -8.25
CA PHE A 77 -3.56 -3.45 -9.64
C PHE A 77 -4.13 -4.86 -9.73
N LEU A 78 -3.71 -5.77 -8.84
CA LEU A 78 -4.34 -7.08 -8.74
C LEU A 78 -5.81 -7.00 -8.31
N ALA A 79 -6.14 -6.06 -7.43
CA ALA A 79 -7.50 -5.81 -6.96
C ALA A 79 -8.35 -4.96 -7.93
N GLY A 80 -7.77 -4.49 -9.04
CA GLY A 80 -8.46 -3.64 -10.02
C GLY A 80 -8.61 -2.17 -9.60
N VAL A 81 -7.80 -1.68 -8.66
CA VAL A 81 -7.91 -0.35 -8.05
C VAL A 81 -6.80 0.57 -8.57
N PRO A 82 -7.11 1.77 -9.09
CA PRO A 82 -6.10 2.77 -9.42
C PRO A 82 -5.41 3.31 -8.16
N ALA A 83 -4.19 3.81 -8.34
CA ALA A 83 -3.36 4.31 -7.25
C ALA A 83 -3.02 5.79 -7.40
N VAL A 84 -3.15 6.54 -6.31
CA VAL A 84 -2.56 7.86 -6.11
C VAL A 84 -1.42 7.74 -5.11
N VAL A 85 -0.20 7.93 -5.55
CA VAL A 85 0.99 7.79 -4.73
C VAL A 85 1.50 9.16 -4.28
N LYS A 86 1.73 9.28 -2.99
CA LYS A 86 2.35 10.45 -2.36
C LYS A 86 3.64 10.00 -1.65
N PRO A 87 4.81 10.07 -2.29
CA PRO A 87 6.09 9.75 -1.66
C PRO A 87 6.48 10.80 -0.61
N ALA A 88 7.43 10.46 0.25
CA ALA A 88 8.06 11.47 1.10
C ALA A 88 8.73 12.54 0.24
N THR A 89 8.58 13.81 0.60
CA THR A 89 9.03 14.95 -0.22
C THR A 89 10.53 14.89 -0.53
N ILE A 90 11.34 14.48 0.43
CA ILE A 90 12.80 14.45 0.30
C ILE A 90 13.30 13.44 -0.73
N THR A 91 12.57 12.37 -0.99
CA THR A 91 12.93 11.30 -1.94
C THR A 91 11.98 11.20 -3.13
N SER A 92 11.04 12.14 -3.25
CA SER A 92 9.99 12.13 -4.28
C SER A 92 10.55 12.11 -5.73
N TYR A 93 11.72 12.67 -5.94
CA TYR A 93 12.37 12.68 -7.26
C TYR A 93 12.70 11.28 -7.79
N LEU A 94 13.04 10.32 -6.90
CA LEU A 94 13.27 8.93 -7.26
C LEU A 94 11.97 8.25 -7.69
N THR A 95 10.91 8.44 -6.91
CA THR A 95 9.59 7.92 -7.24
C THR A 95 9.06 8.53 -8.55
N GLU A 96 9.28 9.82 -8.75
CA GLU A 96 8.86 10.53 -9.98
C GLU A 96 9.49 9.93 -11.24
N VAL A 97 10.79 9.70 -11.22
CA VAL A 97 11.48 9.07 -12.36
C VAL A 97 10.86 7.71 -12.70
N VAL A 98 10.63 6.86 -11.70
CA VAL A 98 10.05 5.53 -11.92
C VAL A 98 8.61 5.62 -12.44
N VAL A 99 7.79 6.48 -11.84
CA VAL A 99 6.39 6.68 -12.30
C VAL A 99 6.34 7.21 -13.72
N ARG A 100 7.19 8.16 -14.07
CA ARG A 100 7.29 8.70 -15.43
C ARG A 100 7.63 7.61 -16.45
N GLU A 101 8.61 6.74 -16.16
CA GLU A 101 8.97 5.60 -17.01
C GLU A 101 7.80 4.61 -17.16
N ILE A 102 7.10 4.29 -16.07
CA ILE A 102 5.92 3.42 -16.11
C ILE A 102 4.83 4.04 -17.01
N ILE A 103 4.52 5.33 -16.85
CA ILE A 103 3.52 6.02 -17.68
C ILE A 103 3.95 6.08 -19.15
N ALA A 104 5.23 6.39 -19.40
CA ALA A 104 5.79 6.46 -20.76
C ALA A 104 5.75 5.11 -21.49
N SER A 105 5.84 4.00 -20.75
CA SER A 105 5.73 2.64 -21.33
C SER A 105 4.35 2.29 -21.87
N LYS A 106 3.31 3.02 -21.46
CA LYS A 106 1.89 2.79 -21.84
C LYS A 106 1.38 1.37 -21.52
N ILE A 107 2.01 0.68 -20.56
CA ILE A 107 1.57 -0.65 -20.11
C ILE A 107 0.28 -0.53 -19.27
N LEU A 108 0.14 0.56 -18.53
CA LEU A 108 -1.03 0.82 -17.69
C LEU A 108 -2.07 1.67 -18.42
N PRO A 109 -3.36 1.46 -18.16
CA PRO A 109 -4.40 2.39 -18.58
C PRO A 109 -4.15 3.80 -18.04
N GLU A 110 -4.64 4.80 -18.75
CA GLU A 110 -4.57 6.20 -18.28
C GLU A 110 -5.29 6.34 -16.93
N GLY A 111 -4.66 7.04 -15.99
CA GLY A 111 -5.17 7.24 -14.63
C GLY A 111 -4.93 6.09 -13.64
N ALA A 112 -4.48 4.91 -14.11
CA ALA A 112 -4.24 3.78 -13.20
C ALA A 112 -3.16 4.04 -12.15
N LEU A 113 -2.16 4.86 -12.48
CA LEU A 113 -1.10 5.29 -11.57
C LEU A 113 -0.93 6.80 -11.65
N GLN A 114 -1.08 7.47 -10.52
CA GLN A 114 -0.93 8.91 -10.40
C GLN A 114 0.06 9.25 -9.27
N LEU A 115 0.76 10.36 -9.40
CA LEU A 115 1.78 10.79 -8.45
C LEU A 115 1.52 12.22 -8.00
N ILE A 116 1.63 12.44 -6.69
CA ILE A 116 1.61 13.78 -6.09
C ILE A 116 2.91 14.02 -5.34
N CYS A 117 3.78 14.86 -5.89
CA CYS A 117 4.99 15.33 -5.22
C CYS A 117 4.66 16.57 -4.38
N GLY A 118 5.11 16.57 -3.11
CA GLY A 118 4.88 17.69 -2.20
C GLY A 118 4.00 17.35 -0.99
N SER A 119 3.16 18.29 -0.57
CA SER A 119 2.32 18.12 0.63
C SER A 119 1.13 17.18 0.37
N ALA A 120 0.82 16.34 1.36
CA ALA A 120 -0.41 15.54 1.37
C ALA A 120 -1.63 16.29 1.93
N ARG A 121 -1.48 17.58 2.26
CA ARG A 121 -2.59 18.38 2.81
C ARG A 121 -3.72 18.40 1.79
N GLY A 122 -4.92 18.09 2.26
CA GLY A 122 -6.13 18.07 1.44
C GLY A 122 -6.40 16.78 0.70
N ILE A 123 -5.43 15.87 0.46
CA ILE A 123 -5.70 14.58 -0.19
C ILE A 123 -6.76 13.78 0.59
N ILE A 124 -6.57 13.68 1.91
CA ILE A 124 -7.44 12.91 2.79
C ILE A 124 -8.87 13.48 2.83
N ASP A 125 -9.03 14.77 2.57
CA ASP A 125 -10.32 15.43 2.63
C ASP A 125 -11.24 15.06 1.45
N HIS A 126 -10.70 14.38 0.43
CA HIS A 126 -11.41 13.95 -0.77
C HIS A 126 -11.70 12.45 -0.83
N VAL A 127 -11.18 11.65 0.12
CA VAL A 127 -11.43 10.20 0.11
C VAL A 127 -12.87 9.88 0.51
N GLU A 128 -13.38 8.78 -0.03
CA GLU A 128 -14.72 8.28 0.20
C GLU A 128 -14.70 6.83 0.72
N SER A 129 -15.85 6.32 1.12
CA SER A 129 -15.98 4.97 1.71
C SER A 129 -15.47 3.83 0.83
N GLN A 130 -15.43 4.02 -0.49
CA GLN A 130 -14.91 3.05 -1.45
C GLN A 130 -13.39 3.10 -1.60
N ASP A 131 -12.77 4.19 -1.16
CA ASP A 131 -11.33 4.38 -1.26
C ASP A 131 -10.56 3.61 -0.17
N ILE A 132 -9.24 3.53 -0.33
CA ILE A 132 -8.33 2.95 0.65
C ILE A 132 -7.19 3.93 0.88
N VAL A 133 -6.83 4.14 2.13
CA VAL A 133 -5.62 4.88 2.48
C VAL A 133 -4.60 3.95 3.11
N THR A 134 -3.38 4.00 2.62
CA THR A 134 -2.24 3.36 3.26
C THR A 134 -1.19 4.39 3.65
N PHE A 135 -0.62 4.22 4.81
CA PHE A 135 0.41 5.11 5.34
C PHE A 135 1.60 4.30 5.86
N THR A 136 2.80 4.70 5.48
CA THR A 136 4.05 4.23 6.07
C THR A 136 4.85 5.43 6.53
N GLY A 137 5.21 5.49 7.81
CA GLY A 137 5.96 6.61 8.40
C GLY A 137 5.92 6.62 9.93
N SER A 138 6.02 7.81 10.54
CA SER A 138 5.98 7.94 11.99
C SER A 138 4.59 7.67 12.58
N ALA A 139 4.56 7.08 13.78
CA ALA A 139 3.31 6.79 14.50
C ALA A 139 2.46 8.05 14.71
N ASP A 140 3.07 9.18 15.02
CA ASP A 140 2.34 10.42 15.26
C ASP A 140 1.64 10.94 14.01
N THR A 141 2.34 10.93 12.86
CA THR A 141 1.72 11.29 11.58
C THR A 141 0.62 10.29 11.21
N GLY A 142 0.86 9.00 11.40
CA GLY A 142 -0.14 7.97 11.12
C GLY A 142 -1.41 8.13 11.96
N LYS A 143 -1.27 8.38 13.26
CA LYS A 143 -2.39 8.68 14.17
C LYS A 143 -3.17 9.93 13.75
N MET A 144 -2.45 11.00 13.41
CA MET A 144 -3.04 12.25 12.93
C MET A 144 -3.88 12.01 11.66
N LEU A 145 -3.34 11.31 10.68
CA LEU A 145 -4.04 11.01 9.43
C LEU A 145 -5.25 10.09 9.67
N LYS A 146 -5.07 9.03 10.46
CA LYS A 146 -6.13 8.06 10.79
C LYS A 146 -7.28 8.69 11.55
N SER A 147 -7.03 9.70 12.37
CA SER A 147 -8.05 10.46 13.10
C SER A 147 -8.68 11.60 12.30
N ASN A 148 -8.32 11.77 11.02
CA ASN A 148 -8.96 12.77 10.17
C ASN A 148 -10.47 12.51 10.11
N LYS A 149 -11.24 13.59 10.22
CA LYS A 149 -12.70 13.57 10.25
C LYS A 149 -13.28 12.77 9.06
N ARG A 150 -12.73 12.96 7.85
CA ARG A 150 -13.19 12.29 6.64
C ARG A 150 -12.98 10.77 6.71
N ILE A 151 -11.80 10.32 7.18
CA ILE A 151 -11.51 8.88 7.38
C ILE A 151 -12.54 8.24 8.32
N VAL A 152 -12.86 8.94 9.41
CA VAL A 152 -13.78 8.41 10.44
C VAL A 152 -15.23 8.41 9.95
N GLU A 153 -15.71 9.50 9.39
CA GLU A 153 -17.10 9.67 8.96
C GLU A 153 -17.47 8.79 7.78
N GLU A 154 -16.56 8.63 6.82
CA GLU A 154 -16.76 7.77 5.63
C GLU A 154 -16.35 6.31 5.88
N ALA A 155 -15.87 5.98 7.09
CA ALA A 155 -15.36 4.65 7.43
C ALA A 155 -14.32 4.13 6.41
N VAL A 156 -13.43 5.02 5.94
CA VAL A 156 -12.41 4.69 4.93
C VAL A 156 -11.42 3.67 5.50
N PRO A 157 -11.19 2.53 4.84
CA PRO A 157 -10.15 1.59 5.24
C PRO A 157 -8.78 2.28 5.30
N PHE A 158 -8.16 2.27 6.48
CA PHE A 158 -6.87 2.90 6.73
C PHE A 158 -5.85 1.89 7.25
N ASN A 159 -4.90 1.53 6.40
CA ASN A 159 -3.79 0.66 6.79
C ASN A 159 -2.58 1.52 7.20
N MET A 160 -2.06 1.29 8.40
CA MET A 160 -0.95 2.04 8.96
C MET A 160 0.21 1.12 9.31
N GLU A 161 1.34 1.34 8.67
CA GLU A 161 2.63 0.81 9.04
C GLU A 161 3.44 1.96 9.64
N ALA A 162 3.70 1.89 10.94
CA ALA A 162 4.30 3.00 11.67
C ALA A 162 5.43 2.55 12.57
N ASP A 163 6.53 3.30 12.54
CA ASP A 163 7.76 3.09 13.29
C ASP A 163 8.38 1.70 13.05
N SER A 164 9.30 1.30 13.92
CA SER A 164 9.93 -0.01 13.89
C SER A 164 9.87 -0.65 15.28
N LEU A 165 9.62 -1.94 15.31
CA LEU A 165 9.71 -2.76 16.52
C LEU A 165 11.06 -3.50 16.62
N ASN A 166 12.01 -3.18 15.75
CA ASN A 166 13.34 -3.77 15.81
C ASN A 166 14.05 -3.29 17.09
N SER A 167 14.47 -4.24 17.91
CA SER A 167 15.27 -3.96 19.09
C SER A 167 16.72 -3.69 18.69
N SER A 168 17.32 -2.66 19.28
CA SER A 168 18.77 -2.47 19.29
C SER A 168 19.30 -2.91 20.66
N VAL A 169 20.20 -3.87 20.66
CA VAL A 169 20.73 -4.44 21.89
C VAL A 169 22.25 -4.22 21.90
N LEU A 170 22.71 -3.46 22.88
CA LEU A 170 24.15 -3.29 23.14
C LEU A 170 24.65 -4.48 23.95
N GLY A 171 25.83 -4.98 23.62
CA GLY A 171 26.50 -6.01 24.38
C GLY A 171 26.96 -5.51 25.77
N PRO A 172 27.20 -6.42 26.72
CA PRO A 172 27.61 -6.02 28.07
C PRO A 172 29.03 -5.40 28.14
N ASP A 173 29.76 -5.46 27.05
CA ASP A 173 31.11 -4.92 26.84
C ASP A 173 31.12 -3.52 26.23
N VAL A 174 29.95 -2.97 25.88
CA VAL A 174 29.83 -1.63 25.32
C VAL A 174 29.80 -0.59 26.43
N GLU A 175 30.77 0.33 26.42
CA GLU A 175 30.88 1.40 27.41
C GLU A 175 30.33 2.73 26.86
N PRO A 176 29.74 3.58 27.73
CA PRO A 176 29.31 4.93 27.34
C PRO A 176 30.47 5.73 26.72
N GLY A 177 30.26 6.30 25.53
CA GLY A 177 31.25 7.05 24.76
C GLY A 177 32.13 6.19 23.85
N SER A 178 31.82 4.89 23.69
CA SER A 178 32.35 4.08 22.61
C SER A 178 31.58 4.34 21.31
N PRO A 179 32.18 4.14 20.11
CA PRO A 179 31.53 4.34 18.84
C PRO A 179 30.26 3.47 18.65
N GLU A 180 30.16 2.36 19.37
CA GLU A 180 29.00 1.45 19.33
C GLU A 180 27.85 1.94 20.20
N PHE A 181 28.13 2.85 21.15
CA PHE A 181 27.14 3.42 22.07
C PHE A 181 26.43 4.64 21.46
N ASP A 182 27.15 5.46 20.67
CA ASP A 182 26.66 6.68 20.02
C ASP A 182 25.98 6.40 18.68
#